data_f757927b4ee8a708be7fc2cb1ec9f747
#
_entry.id   f757927b4ee8a708be7fc2cb1ec9f747
#
_cell.length_a   1.000
_cell.length_b   1.000
_cell.length_c   1.000
_cell.angle_alpha   90.00
_cell.angle_beta   90.00
_cell.angle_gamma   90.00
#
_symmetry.space_group_name_H-M   'P 1'
#
loop_
_entity.id
_entity.type
_entity.pdbx_description
1 polymer ?
#
loop_
_entity_poly.entity_id
_entity_poly.type
_entity_poly.pdbx_seq_one_letter_code
_entity_poly.pdbx_strand_id
1 'polypeptide(L)'
;WGKSWFIFSEVMFFAAFFGALFYARVLSVPWLGGADNNMFTPELWEGFKATWPLISTPGDVGQNGVTFATNFKLVDTWGLPAVNTGLLLTSGVTLTYAHHALRAGHRSALMAWMLATIALGVIFLGFQITEYGHAYHDGLKLTSGIYGSTFYLLTGFHGFHVTIGVIMLTVILYRIQKGHFNLENHFAFEGVAWYWHFVDVVWLGLFIFVYWI
;
A
#
# COMPACT_ATOMS: atom_id res chain seq x y z
N TRP A 1 -21.96 -6.22 -13.39
CA TRP A 1 -21.90 -6.90 -12.08
C TRP A 1 -20.54 -7.57 -11.83
N GLY A 2 -19.95 -8.33 -12.78
CA GLY A 2 -18.70 -9.08 -12.56
C GLY A 2 -17.51 -8.23 -12.11
N LYS A 3 -17.25 -7.08 -12.77
CA LYS A 3 -16.16 -6.16 -12.37
C LYS A 3 -16.37 -5.57 -10.96
N SER A 4 -17.63 -5.30 -10.58
CA SER A 4 -17.94 -4.76 -9.25
C SER A 4 -17.68 -5.80 -8.16
N TRP A 5 -18.05 -7.04 -8.37
CA TRP A 5 -17.77 -8.14 -7.43
C TRP A 5 -16.27 -8.42 -7.31
N PHE A 6 -15.53 -8.34 -8.41
CA PHE A 6 -14.07 -8.48 -8.38
C PHE A 6 -13.42 -7.38 -7.54
N ILE A 7 -13.76 -6.10 -7.79
CA ILE A 7 -13.22 -4.99 -6.99
C ILE A 7 -13.65 -5.11 -5.53
N PHE A 8 -14.88 -5.54 -5.26
CA PHE A 8 -15.35 -5.74 -3.89
C PHE A 8 -14.53 -6.81 -3.15
N SER A 9 -14.15 -7.92 -3.80
CA SER A 9 -13.27 -8.91 -3.19
C SER A 9 -11.90 -8.34 -2.82
N GLU A 10 -11.32 -7.51 -3.66
CA GLU A 10 -10.04 -6.83 -3.40
C GLU A 10 -10.14 -5.81 -2.26
N VAL A 11 -11.26 -5.06 -2.20
CA VAL A 11 -11.57 -4.18 -1.06
C VAL A 11 -11.63 -4.96 0.25
N MET A 12 -12.31 -6.11 0.26
CA MET A 12 -12.41 -6.96 1.46
C MET A 12 -11.05 -7.56 1.85
N PHE A 13 -10.21 -7.90 0.87
CA PHE A 13 -8.86 -8.37 1.11
C PHE A 13 -8.02 -7.31 1.86
N PHE A 14 -7.98 -6.07 1.37
CA PHE A 14 -7.26 -5.00 2.07
C PHE A 14 -7.93 -4.59 3.37
N ALA A 15 -9.26 -4.61 3.47
CA ALA A 15 -9.99 -4.34 4.70
C ALA A 15 -9.59 -5.29 5.84
N ALA A 16 -9.30 -6.57 5.54
CA ALA A 16 -8.80 -7.51 6.55
C ALA A 16 -7.44 -7.09 7.11
N PHE A 17 -6.50 -6.62 6.28
CA PHE A 17 -5.19 -6.16 6.73
C PHE A 17 -5.27 -4.81 7.47
N PHE A 18 -6.10 -3.87 7.00
CA PHE A 18 -6.35 -2.63 7.73
C PHE A 18 -7.06 -2.90 9.07
N GLY A 19 -7.95 -3.88 9.11
CA GLY A 19 -8.60 -4.34 10.34
C GLY A 19 -7.58 -4.95 11.32
N ALA A 20 -6.63 -5.74 10.85
CA ALA A 20 -5.54 -6.28 11.66
C ALA A 20 -4.62 -5.16 12.20
N LEU A 21 -4.28 -4.16 11.38
CA LEU A 21 -3.54 -2.98 11.82
C LEU A 21 -4.30 -2.19 12.88
N PHE A 22 -5.59 -1.95 12.65
CA PHE A 22 -6.46 -1.27 13.62
C PHE A 22 -6.53 -2.04 14.93
N TYR A 23 -6.76 -3.35 14.87
CA TYR A 23 -6.81 -4.20 16.07
C TYR A 23 -5.50 -4.14 16.87
N ALA A 24 -4.37 -4.30 16.18
CA ALA A 24 -3.06 -4.25 16.83
C ALA A 24 -2.81 -2.89 17.52
N ARG A 25 -3.06 -1.80 16.78
CA ARG A 25 -2.74 -0.45 17.20
C ARG A 25 -3.67 0.10 18.29
N VAL A 26 -4.97 -0.11 18.13
CA VAL A 26 -6.00 0.56 18.93
C VAL A 26 -6.45 -0.31 20.11
N LEU A 27 -6.41 -1.63 19.96
CA LEU A 27 -6.89 -2.55 20.99
C LEU A 27 -5.74 -3.32 21.65
N SER A 28 -4.93 -4.04 20.87
CA SER A 28 -3.95 -4.98 21.43
C SER A 28 -2.77 -4.27 22.13
N VAL A 29 -2.16 -3.26 21.49
CA VAL A 29 -1.00 -2.56 22.08
C VAL A 29 -1.39 -1.75 23.33
N PRO A 30 -2.48 -0.96 23.36
CA PRO A 30 -2.92 -0.30 24.58
C PRO A 30 -3.28 -1.29 25.69
N TRP A 31 -3.96 -2.40 25.36
CA TRP A 31 -4.29 -3.43 26.33
C TRP A 31 -3.04 -4.06 26.97
N LEU A 32 -1.99 -4.32 26.18
CA LEU A 32 -0.68 -4.78 26.69
C LEU A 32 -0.01 -3.75 27.61
N GLY A 33 -0.30 -2.47 27.45
CA GLY A 33 0.17 -1.39 28.32
C GLY A 33 -0.62 -1.19 29.60
N GLY A 34 -1.62 -2.04 29.84
CA GLY A 34 -2.45 -1.96 31.06
C GLY A 34 -3.75 -1.18 30.89
N ALA A 35 -4.18 -0.91 29.65
CA ALA A 35 -5.48 -0.32 29.41
C ALA A 35 -6.61 -1.31 29.72
N ASP A 36 -7.79 -0.78 29.94
CA ASP A 36 -9.02 -1.50 30.31
C ASP A 36 -8.84 -2.29 31.62
N ASN A 37 -9.08 -3.59 31.62
CA ASN A 37 -9.03 -4.47 32.79
C ASN A 37 -7.72 -5.29 32.91
N ASN A 38 -6.68 -4.95 32.12
CA ASN A 38 -5.38 -5.61 32.22
C ASN A 38 -4.42 -4.91 33.15
N MET A 39 -4.64 -5.12 34.46
CA MET A 39 -3.82 -4.51 35.53
C MET A 39 -2.47 -5.21 35.75
N PHE A 40 -2.29 -6.44 35.24
CA PHE A 40 -1.11 -7.25 35.56
C PHE A 40 0.08 -7.02 34.63
N THR A 41 -0.13 -6.59 33.42
CA THR A 41 0.98 -6.40 32.45
C THR A 41 2.01 -5.37 32.93
N PRO A 42 1.63 -4.20 33.49
CA PRO A 42 2.58 -3.24 34.03
C PRO A 42 3.40 -3.78 35.22
N GLU A 43 2.84 -4.70 36.03
CA GLU A 43 3.55 -5.35 37.12
C GLU A 43 4.51 -6.44 36.63
N LEU A 44 4.12 -7.16 35.58
CA LEU A 44 4.96 -8.23 35.00
C LEU A 44 6.11 -7.69 34.14
N TRP A 45 5.90 -6.55 33.51
CA TRP A 45 6.82 -5.99 32.52
C TRP A 45 7.13 -4.52 32.85
N GLU A 46 7.80 -4.28 33.97
CA GLU A 46 8.21 -2.94 34.38
C GLU A 46 9.04 -2.26 33.25
N GLY A 47 8.60 -1.07 32.85
CA GLY A 47 9.27 -0.28 31.79
C GLY A 47 8.74 -0.50 30.37
N PHE A 48 7.79 -1.41 30.14
CA PHE A 48 7.11 -1.51 28.84
C PHE A 48 6.26 -0.27 28.58
N LYS A 49 6.43 0.32 27.40
CA LYS A 49 5.64 1.47 26.94
C LYS A 49 4.79 1.07 25.75
N ALA A 50 3.48 1.10 25.94
CA ALA A 50 2.49 0.82 24.87
C ALA A 50 2.35 2.03 23.94
N THR A 51 3.35 2.28 23.14
CA THR A 51 3.36 3.36 22.15
C THR A 51 3.35 2.79 20.74
N TRP A 52 2.63 3.43 19.83
CA TRP A 52 2.69 3.11 18.43
C TRP A 52 3.61 4.09 17.70
N PRO A 53 4.50 3.66 16.83
CA PRO A 53 4.84 2.26 16.46
C PRO A 53 5.52 1.48 17.58
N LEU A 54 5.14 0.21 17.74
CA LEU A 54 5.70 -0.65 18.77
C LEU A 54 7.11 -1.10 18.39
N ILE A 55 8.11 -0.51 19.04
CA ILE A 55 9.54 -0.78 18.79
C ILE A 55 10.03 -1.94 19.68
N SER A 56 9.52 -2.04 20.91
CA SER A 56 9.87 -3.09 21.86
C SER A 56 8.62 -3.81 22.35
N THR A 57 8.70 -5.12 22.48
CA THR A 57 7.63 -5.95 23.04
C THR A 57 7.80 -6.09 24.56
N PRO A 58 6.75 -6.49 25.31
CA PRO A 58 6.90 -6.78 26.74
C PRO A 58 8.01 -7.79 27.03
N GLY A 59 8.17 -8.82 26.17
CA GLY A 59 9.22 -9.83 26.30
C GLY A 59 10.64 -9.29 26.12
N ASP A 60 10.80 -8.21 25.37
CA ASP A 60 12.12 -7.58 25.18
C ASP A 60 12.57 -6.80 26.40
N VAL A 61 11.63 -6.28 27.20
CA VAL A 61 11.91 -5.50 28.42
C VAL A 61 12.20 -6.40 29.61
N GLY A 62 11.60 -7.59 29.66
CA GLY A 62 11.69 -8.52 30.79
C GLY A 62 12.93 -9.39 30.87
N GLN A 63 13.79 -9.42 29.87
CA GLN A 63 14.96 -10.30 29.80
C GLN A 63 16.29 -9.53 30.00
N ASN A 64 16.55 -9.02 31.20
CA ASN A 64 17.88 -8.59 31.70
C ASN A 64 18.81 -7.95 30.62
N GLY A 65 18.32 -7.00 29.85
CA GLY A 65 19.14 -6.23 28.91
C GLY A 65 19.46 -6.92 27.58
N VAL A 66 18.96 -8.12 27.32
CA VAL A 66 18.98 -8.71 25.99
C VAL A 66 17.79 -8.13 25.22
N THR A 67 17.96 -6.93 24.75
CA THR A 67 17.01 -6.30 23.83
C THR A 67 17.06 -7.03 22.49
N PHE A 68 16.08 -7.88 22.24
CA PHE A 68 15.69 -8.23 20.86
C PHE A 68 15.03 -7.02 20.15
N ALA A 69 14.96 -5.88 20.83
CA ALA A 69 14.57 -4.62 20.25
C ALA A 69 15.53 -4.30 19.11
N THR A 70 15.15 -4.64 17.93
CA THR A 70 15.71 -4.08 16.73
C THR A 70 15.45 -2.58 16.80
N ASN A 71 16.49 -1.81 17.13
CA ASN A 71 16.48 -0.36 17.00
C ASN A 71 16.35 -0.05 15.51
N PHE A 72 15.14 -0.10 14.97
CA PHE A 72 14.87 0.29 13.59
C PHE A 72 14.48 1.76 13.54
N LYS A 73 14.92 2.41 12.50
CA LYS A 73 14.50 3.77 12.19
C LYS A 73 13.17 3.73 11.44
N LEU A 74 12.24 4.57 11.86
CA LEU A 74 10.96 4.74 11.16
C LEU A 74 11.18 5.34 9.77
N VAL A 75 10.38 4.91 8.83
CA VAL A 75 10.37 5.47 7.46
C VAL A 75 9.85 6.90 7.52
N ASP A 76 10.58 7.84 6.91
CA ASP A 76 10.16 9.24 6.84
C ASP A 76 8.94 9.39 5.92
N THR A 77 7.83 9.82 6.49
CA THR A 77 6.55 10.00 5.79
C THR A 77 6.64 10.98 4.63
N TRP A 78 7.36 12.08 4.82
CA TRP A 78 7.45 13.16 3.84
C TRP A 78 8.56 12.99 2.81
N GLY A 79 9.29 11.89 2.87
CA GLY A 79 10.31 11.49 1.91
C GLY A 79 9.72 10.80 0.67
N LEU A 80 10.23 9.60 0.39
CA LEU A 80 9.81 8.78 -0.75
C LEU A 80 8.30 8.46 -0.76
N PRO A 81 7.63 8.16 0.39
CA PRO A 81 6.20 7.86 0.37
C PRO A 81 5.31 9.00 -0.13
N ALA A 82 5.65 10.25 0.23
CA ALA A 82 4.92 11.43 -0.27
C ALA A 82 5.07 11.61 -1.78
N VAL A 83 6.29 11.42 -2.31
CA VAL A 83 6.56 11.44 -3.76
C VAL A 83 5.78 10.32 -4.46
N ASN A 84 5.79 9.12 -3.91
CA ASN A 84 5.04 7.97 -4.43
C ASN A 84 3.53 8.24 -4.48
N THR A 85 3.00 8.93 -3.48
CA THR A 85 1.59 9.35 -3.47
C THR A 85 1.30 10.31 -4.62
N GLY A 86 2.16 11.30 -4.85
CA GLY A 86 2.04 12.21 -6.00
C GLY A 86 2.09 11.49 -7.35
N LEU A 87 2.99 10.51 -7.50
CA LEU A 87 3.12 9.71 -8.72
C LEU A 87 1.86 8.91 -9.02
N LEU A 88 1.30 8.18 -8.03
CA LEU A 88 0.09 7.38 -8.23
C LEU A 88 -1.13 8.26 -8.51
N LEU A 89 -1.36 9.31 -7.74
CA LEU A 89 -2.45 10.25 -8.01
C LEU A 89 -2.37 10.84 -9.42
N THR A 90 -1.17 11.24 -9.84
CA THR A 90 -0.95 11.74 -11.21
C THR A 90 -1.24 10.64 -12.24
N SER A 91 -0.87 9.39 -11.96
CA SER A 91 -1.15 8.25 -12.85
C SER A 91 -2.65 7.99 -13.00
N GLY A 92 -3.43 8.14 -11.92
CA GLY A 92 -4.88 8.06 -11.98
C GLY A 92 -5.51 9.15 -12.86
N VAL A 93 -4.98 10.38 -12.76
CA VAL A 93 -5.41 11.49 -13.63
C VAL A 93 -5.06 11.21 -15.09
N THR A 94 -3.84 10.75 -15.40
CA THR A 94 -3.43 10.42 -16.78
C THR A 94 -4.27 9.29 -17.36
N LEU A 95 -4.65 8.29 -16.57
CA LEU A 95 -5.54 7.21 -17.00
C LEU A 95 -6.96 7.73 -17.30
N THR A 96 -7.45 8.69 -16.52
CA THR A 96 -8.73 9.34 -16.80
C THR A 96 -8.69 10.10 -18.12
N TYR A 97 -7.62 10.83 -18.43
CA TYR A 97 -7.44 11.46 -19.74
C TYR A 97 -7.32 10.43 -20.88
N ALA A 98 -6.67 9.29 -20.65
CA ALA A 98 -6.67 8.18 -21.61
C ALA A 98 -8.08 7.68 -21.89
N HIS A 99 -8.93 7.53 -20.87
CA HIS A 99 -10.33 7.13 -21.04
C HIS A 99 -11.13 8.16 -21.85
N HIS A 100 -10.95 9.46 -21.57
CA HIS A 100 -11.59 10.51 -22.38
C HIS A 100 -11.12 10.50 -23.82
N ALA A 101 -9.83 10.31 -24.08
CA ALA A 101 -9.26 10.20 -25.43
C ALA A 101 -9.82 8.97 -26.19
N LEU A 102 -10.04 7.84 -25.50
CA LEU A 102 -10.68 6.65 -26.06
C LEU A 102 -12.11 6.97 -26.54
N ARG A 103 -12.91 7.63 -25.69
CA ARG A 103 -14.29 8.01 -25.99
C ARG A 103 -14.39 9.07 -27.09
N ALA A 104 -13.38 9.94 -27.22
CA ALA A 104 -13.27 10.93 -28.29
C ALA A 104 -12.69 10.37 -29.60
N GLY A 105 -12.26 9.10 -29.63
CA GLY A 105 -11.67 8.49 -30.82
C GLY A 105 -10.23 8.92 -31.14
N HIS A 106 -9.58 9.71 -30.26
CA HIS A 106 -8.22 10.22 -30.47
C HIS A 106 -7.15 9.19 -30.07
N ARG A 107 -6.81 8.31 -31.01
CA ARG A 107 -5.91 7.16 -30.76
C ARG A 107 -4.50 7.54 -30.33
N SER A 108 -3.91 8.58 -30.93
CA SER A 108 -2.56 9.03 -30.54
C SER A 108 -2.50 9.57 -29.12
N ALA A 109 -3.49 10.38 -28.73
CA ALA A 109 -3.61 10.89 -27.38
C ALA A 109 -3.86 9.76 -26.37
N LEU A 110 -4.72 8.80 -26.70
CA LEU A 110 -4.96 7.60 -25.89
C LEU A 110 -3.66 6.84 -25.61
N MET A 111 -2.88 6.56 -26.63
CA MET A 111 -1.60 5.84 -26.48
C MET A 111 -0.59 6.63 -25.64
N ALA A 112 -0.50 7.95 -25.83
CA ALA A 112 0.40 8.80 -25.07
C ALA A 112 0.04 8.82 -23.57
N TRP A 113 -1.25 9.00 -23.24
CA TRP A 113 -1.71 8.99 -21.85
C TRP A 113 -1.56 7.62 -21.19
N MET A 114 -1.81 6.53 -21.92
CA MET A 114 -1.58 5.17 -21.41
C MET A 114 -0.09 4.91 -21.11
N LEU A 115 0.81 5.32 -22.00
CA LEU A 115 2.26 5.22 -21.76
C LEU A 115 2.68 6.04 -20.53
N ALA A 116 2.16 7.26 -20.38
CA ALA A 116 2.42 8.09 -19.20
C ALA A 116 1.97 7.38 -17.91
N THR A 117 0.77 6.79 -17.90
CA THR A 117 0.25 6.05 -16.75
C THR A 117 1.14 4.86 -16.38
N ILE A 118 1.53 4.06 -17.39
CA ILE A 118 2.42 2.89 -17.19
C ILE A 118 3.78 3.34 -16.66
N ALA A 119 4.36 4.40 -17.25
CA ALA A 119 5.65 4.92 -16.82
C ALA A 119 5.62 5.39 -15.34
N LEU A 120 4.58 6.13 -14.95
CA LEU A 120 4.40 6.57 -13.56
C LEU A 120 4.25 5.38 -12.60
N GLY A 121 3.51 4.34 -12.99
CA GLY A 121 3.37 3.11 -12.20
C GLY A 121 4.69 2.35 -12.05
N VAL A 122 5.51 2.26 -13.10
CA VAL A 122 6.84 1.63 -13.04
C VAL A 122 7.80 2.44 -12.16
N ILE A 123 7.78 3.78 -12.25
CA ILE A 123 8.60 4.66 -11.41
C ILE A 123 8.20 4.50 -9.93
N PHE A 124 6.91 4.45 -9.63
CA PHE A 124 6.40 4.15 -8.29
C PHE A 124 6.97 2.84 -7.75
N LEU A 125 6.92 1.75 -8.52
CA LEU A 125 7.49 0.45 -8.11
C LEU A 125 9.00 0.56 -7.86
N GLY A 126 9.73 1.30 -8.70
CA GLY A 126 11.15 1.56 -8.51
C GLY A 126 11.44 2.25 -7.17
N PHE A 127 10.71 3.30 -6.84
CA PHE A 127 10.86 3.99 -5.55
C PHE A 127 10.43 3.12 -4.36
N GLN A 128 9.39 2.30 -4.52
CA GLN A 128 8.98 1.36 -3.47
C GLN A 128 10.06 0.32 -3.17
N ILE A 129 10.75 -0.19 -4.20
CA ILE A 129 11.87 -1.13 -4.02
C ILE A 129 13.05 -0.44 -3.32
N THR A 130 13.38 0.81 -3.70
CA THR A 130 14.46 1.56 -3.04
C THR A 130 14.12 1.89 -1.59
N GLU A 131 12.87 2.23 -1.30
CA GLU A 131 12.36 2.45 0.07
C GLU A 131 12.51 1.18 0.92
N TYR A 132 12.15 0.02 0.38
CA TYR A 132 12.35 -1.26 1.07
C TYR A 132 13.82 -1.57 1.33
N GLY A 133 14.70 -1.24 0.39
CA GLY A 133 16.14 -1.35 0.58
C GLY A 133 16.65 -0.51 1.76
N HIS A 134 16.21 0.75 1.85
CA HIS A 134 16.55 1.65 2.95
C HIS A 134 15.96 1.15 4.29
N ALA A 135 14.68 0.80 4.31
CA ALA A 135 14.01 0.29 5.51
C ALA A 135 14.69 -0.98 6.05
N TYR A 136 15.08 -1.89 5.16
CA TYR A 136 15.79 -3.12 5.53
C TYR A 136 17.18 -2.83 6.10
N HIS A 137 17.91 -1.89 5.50
CA HIS A 137 19.22 -1.44 5.98
C HIS A 137 19.12 -0.74 7.33
N ASP A 138 18.04 0.03 7.55
CA ASP A 138 17.75 0.72 8.81
C ASP A 138 17.18 -0.23 9.90
N GLY A 139 17.19 -1.55 9.65
CA GLY A 139 16.82 -2.58 10.61
C GLY A 139 15.33 -2.94 10.63
N LEU A 140 14.47 -2.26 9.88
CA LEU A 140 13.06 -2.61 9.77
C LEU A 140 12.89 -3.85 8.89
N LYS A 141 12.50 -4.96 9.49
CA LYS A 141 12.30 -6.26 8.83
C LYS A 141 10.88 -6.77 9.06
N LEU A 142 10.46 -7.73 8.27
CA LEU A 142 9.18 -8.42 8.48
C LEU A 142 9.09 -9.04 9.88
N THR A 143 10.23 -9.42 10.45
CA THR A 143 10.36 -10.02 11.78
C THR A 143 10.56 -9.00 12.91
N SER A 144 10.56 -7.69 12.62
CA SER A 144 10.76 -6.63 13.60
C SER A 144 9.52 -6.33 14.46
N GLY A 145 8.69 -7.33 14.70
CA GLY A 145 7.48 -7.20 15.50
C GLY A 145 6.23 -6.84 14.68
N ILE A 146 5.17 -6.46 15.40
CA ILE A 146 3.84 -6.23 14.78
C ILE A 146 3.85 -5.05 13.81
N TYR A 147 4.64 -4.01 14.07
CA TYR A 147 4.78 -2.88 13.16
C TYR A 147 5.44 -3.29 11.85
N GLY A 148 6.59 -3.96 11.89
CA GLY A 148 7.29 -4.45 10.70
C GLY A 148 6.42 -5.42 9.89
N SER A 149 5.76 -6.37 10.56
CA SER A 149 4.88 -7.32 9.89
C SER A 149 3.71 -6.63 9.19
N THR A 150 3.00 -5.73 9.84
CA THR A 150 1.85 -5.01 9.25
C THR A 150 2.30 -4.06 8.14
N PHE A 151 3.44 -3.38 8.31
CA PHE A 151 4.03 -2.51 7.30
C PHE A 151 4.32 -3.28 6.00
N TYR A 152 5.13 -4.35 6.09
CA TYR A 152 5.52 -5.11 4.89
C TYR A 152 4.38 -5.90 4.26
N LEU A 153 3.43 -6.40 5.04
CA LEU A 153 2.26 -7.10 4.48
C LEU A 153 1.36 -6.13 3.71
N LEU A 154 1.00 -5.00 4.32
CA LEU A 154 0.12 -4.02 3.69
C LEU A 154 0.76 -3.40 2.44
N THR A 155 1.97 -2.87 2.57
CA THR A 155 2.65 -2.20 1.45
C THR A 155 3.14 -3.20 0.39
N GLY A 156 3.52 -4.43 0.80
CA GLY A 156 3.96 -5.48 -0.11
C GLY A 156 2.82 -6.03 -0.97
N PHE A 157 1.67 -6.32 -0.38
CA PHE A 157 0.50 -6.73 -1.18
C PHE A 157 0.01 -5.60 -2.07
N HIS A 158 0.08 -4.35 -1.60
CA HIS A 158 -0.21 -3.21 -2.46
C HIS A 158 0.75 -3.15 -3.66
N GLY A 159 2.06 -3.25 -3.45
CA GLY A 159 3.06 -3.28 -4.53
C GLY A 159 2.83 -4.44 -5.51
N PHE A 160 2.40 -5.60 -5.02
CA PHE A 160 2.00 -6.72 -5.88
C PHE A 160 0.78 -6.36 -6.75
N HIS A 161 -0.24 -5.72 -6.19
CA HIS A 161 -1.42 -5.25 -6.95
C HIS A 161 -1.07 -4.16 -7.98
N VAL A 162 -0.18 -3.22 -7.63
CA VAL A 162 0.36 -2.24 -8.59
C VAL A 162 1.07 -2.94 -9.75
N THR A 163 1.88 -3.97 -9.46
CA THR A 163 2.59 -4.74 -10.48
C THR A 163 1.62 -5.42 -11.45
N ILE A 164 0.59 -6.09 -10.93
CA ILE A 164 -0.49 -6.67 -11.74
C ILE A 164 -1.19 -5.58 -12.57
N GLY A 165 -1.48 -4.44 -11.97
CA GLY A 165 -2.09 -3.29 -12.65
C GLY A 165 -1.25 -2.79 -13.82
N VAL A 166 0.06 -2.63 -13.64
CA VAL A 166 1.00 -2.23 -14.71
C VAL A 166 1.01 -3.27 -15.85
N ILE A 167 0.99 -4.56 -15.52
CA ILE A 167 0.90 -5.63 -16.52
C ILE A 167 -0.41 -5.53 -17.29
N MET A 168 -1.54 -5.37 -16.61
CA MET A 168 -2.85 -5.23 -17.26
C MET A 168 -2.91 -4.00 -18.16
N LEU A 169 -2.42 -2.84 -17.71
CA LEU A 169 -2.35 -1.61 -18.51
C LEU A 169 -1.48 -1.81 -19.75
N THR A 170 -0.37 -2.52 -19.63
CA THR A 170 0.53 -2.85 -20.77
C THR A 170 -0.17 -3.75 -21.78
N VAL A 171 -0.91 -4.76 -21.34
CA VAL A 171 -1.72 -5.61 -22.22
C VAL A 171 -2.82 -4.79 -22.92
N ILE A 172 -3.50 -3.89 -22.20
CA ILE A 172 -4.49 -2.98 -22.81
C ILE A 172 -3.84 -2.08 -23.85
N LEU A 173 -2.68 -1.49 -23.57
CA LEU A 173 -1.94 -0.67 -24.53
C LEU A 173 -1.61 -1.44 -25.82
N TYR A 174 -1.11 -2.68 -25.68
CA TYR A 174 -0.86 -3.55 -26.83
C TYR A 174 -2.13 -3.81 -27.65
N ARG A 175 -3.25 -4.09 -26.99
CA ARG A 175 -4.55 -4.28 -27.66
C ARG A 175 -5.06 -3.03 -28.34
N ILE A 176 -4.81 -1.84 -27.79
CA ILE A 176 -5.10 -0.55 -28.44
C ILE A 176 -4.29 -0.40 -29.71
N GLN A 177 -2.99 -0.73 -29.69
CA GLN A 177 -2.11 -0.69 -30.88
C GLN A 177 -2.61 -1.63 -31.99
N LYS A 178 -3.17 -2.78 -31.64
CA LYS A 178 -3.77 -3.75 -32.58
C LYS A 178 -5.18 -3.36 -33.07
N GLY A 179 -5.77 -2.30 -32.52
CA GLY A 179 -7.09 -1.85 -32.93
C GLY A 179 -8.28 -2.64 -32.38
N HIS A 180 -8.07 -3.37 -31.29
CA HIS A 180 -9.12 -4.22 -30.72
C HIS A 180 -10.19 -3.45 -29.95
N PHE A 181 -10.01 -2.15 -29.67
CA PHE A 181 -10.98 -1.34 -28.97
C PHE A 181 -11.69 -0.37 -29.90
N ASN A 182 -13.02 -0.36 -29.80
CA ASN A 182 -13.90 0.56 -30.49
C ASN A 182 -14.74 1.31 -29.45
N LEU A 183 -15.45 2.38 -29.89
CA LEU A 183 -16.32 3.18 -29.03
C LEU A 183 -17.39 2.34 -28.30
N GLU A 184 -17.84 1.24 -28.91
CA GLU A 184 -18.86 0.34 -28.35
C GLU A 184 -18.29 -0.79 -27.50
N ASN A 185 -17.07 -1.25 -27.78
CA ASN A 185 -16.43 -2.41 -27.14
C ASN A 185 -15.15 -2.03 -26.42
N HIS A 186 -15.29 -1.40 -25.22
CA HIS A 186 -14.14 -1.00 -24.37
C HIS A 186 -14.26 -1.50 -22.92
N PHE A 187 -15.08 -2.50 -22.68
CA PHE A 187 -15.32 -3.06 -21.34
C PHE A 187 -14.03 -3.48 -20.60
N ALA A 188 -13.07 -4.10 -21.33
CA ALA A 188 -11.81 -4.52 -20.73
C ALA A 188 -10.95 -3.33 -20.28
N PHE A 189 -10.94 -2.23 -21.05
CA PHE A 189 -10.29 -0.98 -20.65
C PHE A 189 -10.89 -0.42 -19.37
N GLU A 190 -12.22 -0.34 -19.30
CA GLU A 190 -12.91 0.12 -18.09
C GLU A 190 -12.61 -0.74 -16.87
N GLY A 191 -12.56 -2.08 -17.04
CA GLY A 191 -12.25 -2.99 -15.95
C GLY A 191 -10.86 -2.74 -15.36
N VAL A 192 -9.86 -2.54 -16.23
CA VAL A 192 -8.48 -2.24 -15.81
C VAL A 192 -8.38 -0.83 -15.22
N ALA A 193 -9.12 0.15 -15.76
CA ALA A 193 -9.14 1.50 -15.21
C ALA A 193 -9.76 1.51 -13.79
N TRP A 194 -10.83 0.77 -13.53
CA TRP A 194 -11.41 0.61 -12.20
C TRP A 194 -10.43 -0.03 -11.22
N TYR A 195 -9.72 -1.07 -11.67
CA TYR A 195 -8.70 -1.73 -10.86
C TYR A 195 -7.58 -0.76 -10.48
N TRP A 196 -7.07 0.03 -11.43
CA TRP A 196 -6.01 1.00 -11.17
C TRP A 196 -6.42 2.07 -10.17
N HIS A 197 -7.61 2.66 -10.35
CA HIS A 197 -8.14 3.63 -9.38
C HIS A 197 -8.38 3.03 -8.01
N PHE A 198 -8.80 1.76 -7.93
CA PHE A 198 -8.88 1.05 -6.66
C PHE A 198 -7.51 0.97 -5.97
N VAL A 199 -6.47 0.60 -6.71
CA VAL A 199 -5.09 0.55 -6.18
C VAL A 199 -4.62 1.92 -5.70
N ASP A 200 -4.93 3.01 -6.42
CA ASP A 200 -4.64 4.39 -6.01
C ASP A 200 -5.31 4.73 -4.66
N VAL A 201 -6.58 4.37 -4.48
CA VAL A 201 -7.33 4.61 -3.24
C VAL A 201 -6.76 3.82 -2.08
N VAL A 202 -6.39 2.55 -2.30
CA VAL A 202 -5.73 1.73 -1.27
C VAL A 202 -4.41 2.37 -0.84
N TRP A 203 -3.61 2.90 -1.78
CA TRP A 203 -2.37 3.61 -1.45
C TRP A 203 -2.60 4.82 -0.56
N LEU A 204 -3.63 5.63 -0.83
CA LEU A 204 -3.98 6.74 0.05
C LEU A 204 -4.29 6.27 1.48
N GLY A 205 -5.02 5.17 1.60
CA GLY A 205 -5.23 4.53 2.91
C GLY A 205 -3.93 4.12 3.58
N LEU A 206 -3.01 3.49 2.83
CA LEU A 206 -1.68 3.11 3.34
C LEU A 206 -0.87 4.33 3.77
N PHE A 207 -0.82 5.36 2.95
CA PHE A 207 -0.11 6.59 3.25
C PHE A 207 -0.60 7.22 4.55
N ILE A 208 -1.92 7.30 4.76
CA ILE A 208 -2.51 7.88 5.97
C ILE A 208 -2.28 6.99 7.19
N PHE A 209 -2.66 5.70 7.12
CA PHE A 209 -2.73 4.84 8.31
C PHE A 209 -1.43 4.12 8.67
N VAL A 210 -0.51 3.98 7.72
CA VAL A 210 0.77 3.28 7.93
C VAL A 210 1.93 4.24 8.05
N TYR A 211 1.97 5.31 7.25
CA TYR A 211 3.09 6.24 7.21
C TYR A 211 2.85 7.52 8.02
N TRP A 212 1.66 8.09 7.99
CA TRP A 212 1.42 9.41 8.59
C TRP A 212 0.93 9.33 10.03
N ILE A 213 0.01 8.47 10.33
CA ILE A 213 -0.52 8.28 11.69
C ILE A 213 0.15 7.08 12.33
#